data_f94c4a7e99ac576aada466ceec3cf9a0
#
_entry.id   f94c4a7e99ac576aada466ceec3cf9a0
#
_cell.length_a   1.000
_cell.length_b   1.000
_cell.length_c   1.000
_cell.angle_alpha   90.00
_cell.angle_beta   90.00
_cell.angle_gamma   90.00
#
_symmetry.space_group_name_H-M   'P 1'
#
loop_
_entity.id
_entity.type
_entity.pdbx_description
1 polymer ?
#
loop_
_entity_poly.entity_id
_entity_poly.type
_entity_poly.pdbx_seq_one_letter_code
_entity_poly.pdbx_strand_id
1 'polypeptide(L)'
;MLEIMVGMFGLAVITGLIFVRFSRPTARMHFSKVAVIAPFDGVPNLMIRVANLRHQAMVEPEFRMLLLRSTVTAEGEDVRRFRSLKLEFDRLIMFPVVLTVRHRIDETSPLFGMTPEDFQQQDVRIIASIVGVDTVIVAPVQNFGDYNYDQIEWNRRFVEIYDQNEEGQWTVDYARIDETEDIAPIQNLAKDQEEQAVN
;
A
#
# COMPACT_ATOMS: atom_id res chain seq x y z
N MET A 1 55.46 17.57 4.90
CA MET A 1 54.79 16.78 5.96
C MET A 1 53.33 17.23 6.14
N LEU A 2 53.05 18.53 6.33
CA LEU A 2 51.67 19.04 6.50
C LEU A 2 50.77 18.75 5.29
N GLU A 3 51.26 18.93 4.06
CA GLU A 3 50.53 18.66 2.82
C GLU A 3 50.07 17.18 2.69
N ILE A 4 50.95 16.25 3.07
CA ILE A 4 50.64 14.82 3.04
C ILE A 4 49.54 14.50 4.05
N MET A 5 49.57 15.08 5.24
CA MET A 5 48.55 14.89 6.27
C MET A 5 47.17 15.44 5.81
N VAL A 6 47.18 16.64 5.21
CA VAL A 6 45.97 17.25 4.66
C VAL A 6 45.39 16.41 3.51
N GLY A 7 46.25 15.90 2.62
CA GLY A 7 45.83 15.02 1.53
C GLY A 7 45.25 13.69 2.02
N MET A 8 45.90 13.05 3.00
CA MET A 8 45.36 11.81 3.60
C MET A 8 44.02 12.03 4.33
N PHE A 9 43.89 13.12 5.06
CA PHE A 9 42.65 13.49 5.72
C PHE A 9 41.52 13.74 4.71
N GLY A 10 41.80 14.50 3.66
CA GLY A 10 40.85 14.76 2.58
C GLY A 10 40.39 13.48 1.89
N LEU A 11 41.31 12.56 1.59
CA LEU A 11 40.98 11.26 1.00
C LEU A 11 40.12 10.42 1.93
N ALA A 12 40.43 10.37 3.22
CA ALA A 12 39.66 9.63 4.21
C ALA A 12 38.22 10.16 4.33
N VAL A 13 38.06 11.49 4.35
CA VAL A 13 36.73 12.12 4.39
C VAL A 13 35.93 11.82 3.12
N ILE A 14 36.53 11.96 1.94
CA ILE A 14 35.87 11.68 0.68
C ILE A 14 35.44 10.20 0.62
N THR A 15 36.34 9.28 0.97
CA THR A 15 36.07 7.86 0.98
C THR A 15 34.90 7.52 1.98
N GLY A 16 34.92 8.14 3.16
CA GLY A 16 33.86 7.98 4.16
C GLY A 16 32.51 8.48 3.66
N LEU A 17 32.47 9.65 2.99
CA LEU A 17 31.24 10.21 2.41
C LEU A 17 30.71 9.34 1.28
N ILE A 18 31.58 8.84 0.40
CA ILE A 18 31.22 7.90 -0.66
C ILE A 18 30.62 6.64 -0.05
N PHE A 19 31.30 6.05 0.94
CA PHE A 19 30.81 4.85 1.62
C PHE A 19 29.42 5.06 2.23
N VAL A 20 29.20 6.14 2.99
CA VAL A 20 27.90 6.46 3.59
C VAL A 20 26.82 6.63 2.53
N ARG A 21 27.13 7.23 1.38
CA ARG A 21 26.19 7.41 0.29
C ARG A 21 25.77 6.07 -0.34
N PHE A 22 26.72 5.17 -0.57
CA PHE A 22 26.45 3.87 -1.21
C PHE A 22 25.90 2.82 -0.23
N SER A 23 26.15 2.99 1.07
CA SER A 23 25.70 2.04 2.10
C SER A 23 24.24 2.23 2.53
N ARG A 24 23.52 3.22 1.99
CA ARG A 24 22.10 3.42 2.36
C ARG A 24 21.23 2.33 1.74
N PRO A 25 20.57 1.51 2.57
CA PRO A 25 19.62 0.53 2.08
C PRO A 25 18.40 1.24 1.50
N THR A 26 18.04 0.91 0.28
CA THR A 26 16.78 1.36 -0.33
C THR A 26 15.82 0.19 -0.42
N ALA A 27 14.64 0.32 0.17
CA ALA A 27 13.56 -0.64 -0.06
C ALA A 27 13.12 -0.54 -1.53
N ARG A 28 13.30 -1.63 -2.30
CA ARG A 28 12.77 -1.73 -3.65
C ARG A 28 11.40 -2.40 -3.62
N MET A 29 10.50 -1.78 -2.85
CA MET A 29 9.09 -2.16 -2.83
C MET A 29 8.34 -1.23 -3.78
N HIS A 30 7.46 -1.81 -4.58
CA HIS A 30 6.58 -1.05 -5.47
C HIS A 30 5.15 -1.15 -4.95
N PHE A 31 4.54 -0.02 -4.70
CA PHE A 31 3.10 0.11 -4.46
C PHE A 31 2.41 0.41 -5.79
N SER A 32 1.24 -0.19 -6.04
CA SER A 32 0.43 0.14 -7.22
C SER A 32 0.14 1.63 -7.28
N LYS A 33 0.02 2.17 -8.50
CA LYS A 33 -0.25 3.62 -8.72
C LYS A 33 -1.64 4.02 -8.30
N VAL A 34 -2.56 3.06 -8.24
CA VAL A 34 -3.95 3.24 -7.84
C VAL A 34 -4.30 2.29 -6.71
N ALA A 35 -5.28 2.69 -5.89
CA ALA A 35 -6.02 1.81 -5.01
C ALA A 35 -7.36 1.47 -5.67
N VAL A 36 -7.93 0.31 -5.37
CA VAL A 36 -9.22 -0.09 -5.94
C VAL A 36 -10.23 -0.38 -4.84
N ILE A 37 -11.50 -0.10 -5.08
CA ILE A 37 -12.61 -0.53 -4.24
C ILE A 37 -13.46 -1.49 -5.03
N ALA A 38 -13.45 -2.76 -4.62
CA ALA A 38 -14.15 -3.87 -5.26
C ALA A 38 -14.70 -4.85 -4.24
N PRO A 39 -15.73 -5.63 -4.58
CA PRO A 39 -16.20 -6.72 -3.74
C PRO A 39 -15.14 -7.83 -3.67
N PHE A 40 -14.91 -8.32 -2.47
CA PHE A 40 -14.14 -9.52 -2.19
C PHE A 40 -14.90 -10.29 -1.08
N ASP A 41 -15.21 -11.56 -1.32
CA ASP A 41 -16.07 -12.37 -0.46
C ASP A 41 -17.42 -11.70 -0.12
N GLY A 42 -18.06 -11.08 -1.13
CA GLY A 42 -19.37 -10.45 -1.00
C GLY A 42 -19.37 -9.11 -0.26
N VAL A 43 -18.23 -8.57 0.16
CA VAL A 43 -18.13 -7.29 0.88
C VAL A 43 -17.19 -6.36 0.13
N PRO A 44 -17.50 -5.05 0.03
CA PRO A 44 -16.56 -4.09 -0.52
C PRO A 44 -15.24 -4.08 0.24
N ASN A 45 -14.14 -4.04 -0.48
CA ASN A 45 -12.78 -3.95 0.09
C ASN A 45 -12.00 -2.84 -0.61
N LEU A 46 -11.29 -2.04 0.17
CA LEU A 46 -10.22 -1.17 -0.34
C LEU A 46 -8.95 -2.02 -0.45
N MET A 47 -8.37 -2.05 -1.64
CA MET A 47 -7.24 -2.91 -1.97
C MET A 47 -6.11 -2.11 -2.58
N ILE A 48 -4.89 -2.45 -2.19
CA ILE A 48 -3.65 -1.87 -2.72
C ILE A 48 -2.70 -3.03 -3.00
N ARG A 49 -2.04 -3.00 -4.15
CA ARG A 49 -1.06 -4.03 -4.51
C ARG A 49 0.34 -3.58 -4.17
N VAL A 50 1.12 -4.46 -3.56
CA VAL A 50 2.52 -4.21 -3.19
C VAL A 50 3.38 -5.34 -3.74
N ALA A 51 4.49 -5.00 -4.40
CA ALA A 51 5.45 -5.95 -4.93
C ALA A 51 6.83 -5.74 -4.34
N ASN A 52 7.51 -6.85 -4.10
CA ASN A 52 8.93 -6.85 -3.78
C ASN A 52 9.73 -6.98 -5.09
N LEU A 53 10.35 -5.90 -5.52
CA LEU A 53 11.18 -5.88 -6.74
C LEU A 53 12.60 -6.40 -6.49
N ARG A 54 12.88 -6.95 -5.32
CA ARG A 54 14.14 -7.62 -5.01
C ARG A 54 13.98 -9.13 -5.12
N HIS A 55 15.05 -9.81 -5.49
CA HIS A 55 15.10 -11.28 -5.46
C HIS A 55 15.25 -11.84 -4.04
N GLN A 56 15.50 -10.97 -3.04
CA GLN A 56 15.67 -11.38 -1.66
C GLN A 56 14.36 -11.23 -0.89
N ALA A 57 14.10 -12.17 0.00
CA ALA A 57 12.95 -12.12 0.87
C ALA A 57 13.06 -10.98 1.89
N MET A 58 11.94 -10.34 2.17
CA MET A 58 11.76 -9.50 3.35
C MET A 58 11.06 -10.35 4.41
N VAL A 59 11.57 -10.33 5.64
CA VAL A 59 10.97 -11.04 6.77
C VAL A 59 10.27 -10.07 7.72
N GLU A 60 9.28 -10.60 8.44
CA GLU A 60 8.46 -9.85 9.39
C GLU A 60 7.87 -8.55 8.83
N PRO A 61 7.31 -8.54 7.59
CA PRO A 61 6.68 -7.34 7.09
C PRO A 61 5.44 -7.00 7.92
N GLU A 62 5.38 -5.74 8.33
CA GLU A 62 4.21 -5.11 8.95
C GLU A 62 3.61 -4.09 8.00
N PHE A 63 2.31 -4.20 7.77
CA PHE A 63 1.53 -3.30 6.92
C PHE A 63 0.66 -2.40 7.79
N ARG A 64 0.54 -1.15 7.39
CA ARG A 64 -0.38 -0.20 7.99
C ARG A 64 -1.07 0.59 6.89
N MET A 65 -2.34 0.89 7.10
CA MET A 65 -3.12 1.74 6.21
C MET A 65 -3.83 2.81 7.03
N LEU A 66 -3.73 4.04 6.57
CA LEU A 66 -4.26 5.22 7.26
C LEU A 66 -5.17 5.99 6.32
N LEU A 67 -6.37 6.27 6.79
CA LEU A 67 -7.32 7.18 6.16
C LEU A 67 -7.09 8.59 6.70
N LEU A 68 -6.95 9.55 5.79
CA LEU A 68 -7.02 10.99 6.06
C LEU A 68 -8.26 11.55 5.39
N ARG A 69 -9.02 12.35 6.10
CA ARG A 69 -10.16 13.08 5.54
C ARG A 69 -10.36 14.43 6.23
N SER A 70 -10.85 15.39 5.48
CA SER A 70 -11.27 16.69 6.01
C SER A 70 -12.68 16.58 6.59
N THR A 71 -12.87 17.14 7.77
CA THR A 71 -14.19 17.19 8.46
C THR A 71 -14.34 18.51 9.18
N VAL A 72 -15.56 19.00 9.26
CA VAL A 72 -15.89 20.19 10.07
C VAL A 72 -16.21 19.72 11.48
N THR A 73 -15.63 20.38 12.50
CA THR A 73 -15.95 20.12 13.91
C THR A 73 -17.29 20.74 14.29
N ALA A 74 -17.80 20.39 15.47
CA ALA A 74 -19.02 21.00 16.00
C ALA A 74 -18.88 22.53 16.20
N GLU A 75 -17.67 23.02 16.37
CA GLU A 75 -17.30 24.42 16.50
C GLU A 75 -17.18 25.14 15.15
N GLY A 76 -17.30 24.42 14.02
CA GLY A 76 -17.20 24.96 12.68
C GLY A 76 -15.76 25.05 12.13
N GLU A 77 -14.81 24.39 12.76
CA GLU A 77 -13.41 24.37 12.29
C GLU A 77 -13.15 23.22 11.30
N ASP A 78 -12.46 23.51 10.20
CA ASP A 78 -11.98 22.50 9.27
C ASP A 78 -10.76 21.79 9.85
N VAL A 79 -10.87 20.48 10.07
CA VAL A 79 -9.79 19.67 10.61
C VAL A 79 -9.54 18.45 9.74
N ARG A 80 -8.27 18.06 9.60
CA ARG A 80 -7.89 16.77 9.03
C ARG A 80 -7.86 15.70 10.11
N ARG A 81 -8.68 14.68 9.93
CA ARG A 81 -8.76 13.53 10.84
C ARG A 81 -8.05 12.33 10.25
N PHE A 82 -7.30 11.66 11.14
CA PHE A 82 -6.59 10.43 10.84
C PHE A 82 -7.32 9.24 11.46
N ARG A 83 -7.51 8.17 10.68
CA ARG A 83 -8.10 6.92 11.15
C ARG A 83 -7.28 5.75 10.62
N SER A 84 -6.86 4.85 11.51
CA SER A 84 -6.23 3.61 11.09
C SER A 84 -7.29 2.69 10.49
N LEU A 85 -6.96 2.08 9.35
CA LEU A 85 -7.79 1.07 8.69
C LEU A 85 -7.31 -0.32 9.12
N LYS A 86 -8.24 -1.14 9.61
CA LYS A 86 -7.95 -2.52 9.99
C LYS A 86 -7.71 -3.34 8.73
N LEU A 87 -6.55 -3.96 8.61
CA LEU A 87 -6.21 -4.83 7.49
C LEU A 87 -6.62 -6.27 7.78
N GLU A 88 -6.85 -7.03 6.70
CA GLU A 88 -7.07 -8.49 6.78
C GLU A 88 -5.82 -9.18 7.37
N PHE A 89 -4.63 -8.74 6.90
CA PHE A 89 -3.34 -9.14 7.43
C PHE A 89 -2.49 -7.87 7.65
N ASP A 90 -2.09 -7.63 8.88
CA ASP A 90 -1.19 -6.53 9.23
C ASP A 90 0.25 -6.99 9.39
N ARG A 91 0.48 -8.31 9.56
CA ARG A 91 1.81 -8.93 9.66
C ARG A 91 1.87 -10.25 8.93
N LEU A 92 3.04 -10.51 8.35
CA LEU A 92 3.39 -11.81 7.76
C LEU A 92 4.75 -12.27 8.27
N ILE A 93 5.02 -13.56 8.21
CA ILE A 93 6.35 -14.11 8.55
C ILE A 93 7.36 -13.71 7.48
N MET A 94 6.94 -13.78 6.22
CA MET A 94 7.78 -13.48 5.05
C MET A 94 6.93 -12.79 3.99
N PHE A 95 7.49 -11.78 3.32
CA PHE A 95 6.82 -11.12 2.21
C PHE A 95 6.86 -12.02 0.96
N PRO A 96 5.70 -12.33 0.37
CA PRO A 96 5.65 -13.00 -0.94
C PRO A 96 6.16 -12.04 -2.03
N VAL A 97 6.20 -12.51 -3.27
CA VAL A 97 6.65 -11.70 -4.41
C VAL A 97 5.74 -10.50 -4.63
N VAL A 98 4.43 -10.72 -4.59
CA VAL A 98 3.39 -9.69 -4.65
C VAL A 98 2.30 -10.00 -3.63
N LEU A 99 1.73 -8.97 -3.04
CA LEU A 99 0.61 -9.05 -2.11
C LEU A 99 -0.43 -7.97 -2.42
N THR A 100 -1.70 -8.34 -2.41
CA THR A 100 -2.80 -7.38 -2.34
C THR A 100 -3.21 -7.19 -0.89
N VAL A 101 -2.89 -6.03 -0.34
CA VAL A 101 -3.29 -5.61 1.02
C VAL A 101 -4.72 -5.13 0.98
N ARG A 102 -5.57 -5.62 1.89
CA ARG A 102 -7.01 -5.38 1.91
C ARG A 102 -7.47 -4.78 3.23
N HIS A 103 -8.37 -3.81 3.10
CA HIS A 103 -9.18 -3.32 4.20
C HIS A 103 -10.64 -3.58 3.87
N ARG A 104 -11.32 -4.36 4.70
CA ARG A 104 -12.75 -4.68 4.57
C ARG A 104 -13.60 -3.47 4.94
N ILE A 105 -14.53 -3.09 4.05
CA ILE A 105 -15.45 -1.98 4.28
C ILE A 105 -16.77 -2.55 4.79
N ASP A 106 -16.81 -2.88 6.07
CA ASP A 106 -18.01 -3.29 6.82
C ASP A 106 -18.50 -2.16 7.74
N GLU A 107 -19.51 -2.43 8.53
CA GLU A 107 -20.13 -1.45 9.46
C GLU A 107 -19.13 -0.82 10.44
N THR A 108 -18.01 -1.48 10.73
CA THR A 108 -16.96 -0.98 11.63
C THR A 108 -15.94 -0.10 10.92
N SER A 109 -15.97 -0.10 9.59
CA SER A 109 -15.04 0.65 8.76
C SER A 109 -15.38 2.15 8.75
N PRO A 110 -14.40 3.04 8.88
CA PRO A 110 -14.62 4.48 8.70
C PRO A 110 -14.97 4.87 7.26
N LEU A 111 -14.90 3.93 6.30
CA LEU A 111 -15.29 4.10 4.90
C LEU A 111 -16.69 3.56 4.60
N PHE A 112 -17.36 2.97 5.61
CA PHE A 112 -18.68 2.37 5.42
C PHE A 112 -19.71 3.41 4.97
N GLY A 113 -20.45 3.09 3.92
CA GLY A 113 -21.48 3.97 3.34
C GLY A 113 -20.98 5.19 2.59
N MET A 114 -19.66 5.38 2.48
CA MET A 114 -19.09 6.48 1.69
C MET A 114 -19.18 6.19 0.18
N THR A 115 -19.46 7.24 -0.59
CA THR A 115 -19.52 7.23 -2.05
C THR A 115 -18.26 7.87 -2.67
N PRO A 116 -18.03 7.74 -3.99
CA PRO A 116 -16.97 8.48 -4.67
C PRO A 116 -17.04 10.00 -4.45
N GLU A 117 -18.26 10.53 -4.42
CA GLU A 117 -18.53 11.96 -4.19
C GLU A 117 -18.11 12.38 -2.77
N ASP A 118 -18.35 11.53 -1.76
CA ASP A 118 -17.91 11.77 -0.38
C ASP A 118 -16.38 11.77 -0.29
N PHE A 119 -15.71 10.89 -1.05
CA PHE A 119 -14.25 10.86 -1.11
C PHE A 119 -13.69 12.18 -1.65
N GLN A 120 -14.30 12.71 -2.69
CA GLN A 120 -13.91 14.01 -3.27
C GLN A 120 -14.21 15.17 -2.31
N GLN A 121 -15.43 15.22 -1.73
CA GLN A 121 -15.84 16.32 -0.85
C GLN A 121 -15.02 16.40 0.45
N GLN A 122 -14.64 15.25 1.00
CA GLN A 122 -13.85 15.15 2.22
C GLN A 122 -12.34 15.13 1.96
N ASP A 123 -11.90 15.31 0.72
CA ASP A 123 -10.49 15.23 0.31
C ASP A 123 -9.81 13.98 0.91
N VAL A 124 -10.43 12.83 0.63
CA VAL A 124 -9.96 11.55 1.18
C VAL A 124 -8.59 11.20 0.59
N ARG A 125 -7.70 10.78 1.48
CA ARG A 125 -6.37 10.31 1.15
C ARG A 125 -6.06 9.05 1.93
N ILE A 126 -5.52 8.05 1.25
CA ILE A 126 -5.10 6.77 1.84
C ILE A 126 -3.59 6.68 1.81
N ILE A 127 -2.97 6.48 2.97
CA ILE A 127 -1.53 6.22 3.07
C ILE A 127 -1.36 4.77 3.52
N ALA A 128 -0.66 3.99 2.71
CA ALA A 128 -0.27 2.63 3.05
C ALA A 128 1.23 2.56 3.28
N SER A 129 1.68 1.82 4.27
CA SER A 129 3.09 1.63 4.55
C SER A 129 3.41 0.17 4.80
N ILE A 130 4.65 -0.21 4.47
CA ILE A 130 5.25 -1.48 4.82
C ILE A 130 6.57 -1.21 5.54
N VAL A 131 6.80 -1.95 6.62
CA VAL A 131 8.08 -2.00 7.33
C VAL A 131 8.45 -3.47 7.47
N GLY A 132 9.69 -3.83 7.24
CA GLY A 132 10.18 -5.19 7.41
C GLY A 132 11.70 -5.23 7.46
N VAL A 133 12.28 -6.41 7.64
CA VAL A 133 13.72 -6.61 7.69
C VAL A 133 14.20 -7.22 6.37
N ASP A 134 15.14 -6.56 5.72
CA ASP A 134 15.85 -7.10 4.56
C ASP A 134 16.85 -8.16 5.04
N THR A 135 16.77 -9.37 4.47
CA THR A 135 17.58 -10.51 4.93
C THR A 135 19.04 -10.45 4.52
N VAL A 136 19.41 -9.60 3.56
CA VAL A 136 20.79 -9.47 3.07
C VAL A 136 21.57 -8.45 3.87
N ILE A 137 20.99 -7.26 4.04
CA ILE A 137 21.63 -6.19 4.80
C ILE A 137 21.32 -6.25 6.30
N VAL A 138 20.41 -7.16 6.70
CA VAL A 138 19.96 -7.35 8.10
C VAL A 138 19.58 -6.01 8.74
N ALA A 139 18.82 -5.21 8.01
CA ALA A 139 18.39 -3.89 8.43
C ALA A 139 16.91 -3.67 8.17
N PRO A 140 16.22 -2.88 9.01
CA PRO A 140 14.85 -2.50 8.74
C PRO A 140 14.79 -1.63 7.47
N VAL A 141 13.82 -1.94 6.61
CA VAL A 141 13.50 -1.18 5.41
C VAL A 141 12.03 -0.79 5.44
N GLN A 142 11.74 0.38 4.93
CA GLN A 142 10.39 0.93 4.90
C GLN A 142 10.09 1.53 3.53
N ASN A 143 8.85 1.39 3.10
CA ASN A 143 8.30 2.10 1.94
C ASN A 143 6.82 2.43 2.19
N PHE A 144 6.26 3.35 1.40
CA PHE A 144 4.87 3.73 1.50
C PHE A 144 4.28 4.07 0.13
N GLY A 145 2.97 3.87 0.00
CA GLY A 145 2.12 4.36 -1.08
C GLY A 145 1.17 5.42 -0.54
N ASP A 146 0.81 6.36 -1.38
CA ASP A 146 -0.01 7.52 -1.04
C ASP A 146 -1.01 7.75 -2.17
N TYR A 147 -2.30 7.73 -1.86
CA TYR A 147 -3.40 7.73 -2.82
C TYR A 147 -4.38 8.82 -2.47
N ASN A 148 -4.50 9.82 -3.31
CA ASN A 148 -5.57 10.80 -3.24
C ASN A 148 -6.88 10.18 -3.74
N TYR A 149 -8.01 10.84 -3.50
CA TYR A 149 -9.34 10.36 -3.88
C TYR A 149 -9.45 10.04 -5.40
N ASP A 150 -8.74 10.76 -6.27
CA ASP A 150 -8.72 10.58 -7.72
C ASP A 150 -7.89 9.35 -8.17
N GLN A 151 -7.05 8.81 -7.30
CA GLN A 151 -6.29 7.58 -7.51
C GLN A 151 -6.97 6.36 -6.91
N ILE A 152 -8.19 6.50 -6.39
CA ILE A 152 -8.99 5.40 -5.84
C ILE A 152 -10.08 5.04 -6.83
N GLU A 153 -9.91 3.93 -7.52
CA GLU A 153 -10.80 3.45 -8.57
C GLU A 153 -11.91 2.58 -7.98
N TRP A 154 -13.15 2.97 -8.24
CA TRP A 154 -14.33 2.24 -7.78
C TRP A 154 -14.81 1.25 -8.84
N ASN A 155 -15.33 0.09 -8.37
CA ASN A 155 -15.83 -0.98 -9.24
C ASN A 155 -14.76 -1.50 -10.22
N ARG A 156 -13.50 -1.47 -9.77
CA ARG A 156 -12.37 -2.03 -10.51
C ARG A 156 -11.59 -2.99 -9.64
N ARG A 157 -11.04 -4.03 -10.24
CA ARG A 157 -10.15 -4.96 -9.57
C ARG A 157 -8.80 -5.00 -10.28
N PHE A 158 -7.76 -5.37 -9.53
CA PHE A 158 -6.46 -5.64 -10.15
C PHE A 158 -6.54 -6.88 -11.01
N VAL A 159 -5.96 -6.81 -12.21
CA VAL A 159 -5.83 -7.98 -13.11
C VAL A 159 -4.95 -9.06 -12.47
N GLU A 160 -5.17 -10.32 -12.89
CA GLU A 160 -4.29 -11.40 -12.48
C GLU A 160 -2.90 -11.23 -13.12
N ILE A 161 -1.84 -11.39 -12.30
CA ILE A 161 -0.45 -11.22 -12.71
C ILE A 161 0.41 -12.45 -12.48
N TYR A 162 -0.19 -13.50 -11.92
CA TYR A 162 0.46 -14.79 -11.76
C TYR A 162 0.10 -15.66 -12.95
N ASP A 163 1.12 -16.07 -13.71
CA ASP A 163 1.00 -17.02 -14.81
C ASP A 163 1.79 -18.28 -14.50
N GLN A 164 1.37 -19.41 -15.07
CA GLN A 164 2.09 -20.66 -14.98
C GLN A 164 2.74 -20.94 -16.33
N ASN A 165 4.08 -21.10 -16.34
CA ASN A 165 4.79 -21.45 -17.55
C ASN A 165 4.53 -22.91 -17.95
N GLU A 166 5.02 -23.34 -19.14
CA GLU A 166 4.86 -24.70 -19.67
C GLU A 166 5.46 -25.78 -18.77
N GLU A 167 6.40 -25.41 -17.90
CA GLU A 167 7.05 -26.29 -16.93
C GLU A 167 6.31 -26.36 -15.58
N GLY A 168 5.17 -25.66 -15.46
CA GLY A 168 4.37 -25.60 -14.23
C GLY A 168 4.91 -24.65 -13.15
N GLN A 169 5.91 -23.82 -13.47
CA GLN A 169 6.46 -22.85 -12.54
C GLN A 169 5.63 -21.55 -12.56
N TRP A 170 5.38 -20.99 -11.38
CA TRP A 170 4.70 -19.71 -11.25
C TRP A 170 5.64 -18.56 -11.62
N THR A 171 5.19 -17.72 -12.51
CA THR A 171 5.84 -16.47 -12.91
C THR A 171 4.97 -15.28 -12.55
N VAL A 172 5.58 -14.12 -12.35
CA VAL A 172 4.89 -12.87 -12.05
C VAL A 172 5.20 -11.83 -13.12
N ASP A 173 4.17 -11.34 -13.76
CA ASP A 173 4.29 -10.22 -14.69
C ASP A 173 4.21 -8.88 -13.96
N TYR A 174 5.37 -8.35 -13.61
CA TYR A 174 5.48 -7.06 -12.93
C TYR A 174 5.03 -5.85 -13.78
N ALA A 175 4.97 -5.98 -15.11
CA ALA A 175 4.50 -4.91 -15.97
C ALA A 175 3.02 -4.61 -15.73
N ARG A 176 2.26 -5.62 -15.32
CA ARG A 176 0.81 -5.54 -15.08
C ARG A 176 0.41 -5.21 -13.63
N ILE A 177 1.36 -4.84 -12.78
CA ILE A 177 1.11 -4.61 -11.35
C ILE A 177 0.10 -3.48 -11.09
N ASP A 178 0.11 -2.46 -11.97
CA ASP A 178 -0.75 -1.29 -11.88
C ASP A 178 -2.05 -1.44 -12.70
N GLU A 179 -2.18 -2.53 -13.47
CA GLU A 179 -3.35 -2.73 -14.33
C GLU A 179 -4.58 -3.12 -13.53
N THR A 180 -5.69 -2.50 -13.89
CA THR A 180 -7.02 -2.77 -13.33
C THR A 180 -8.01 -3.08 -14.45
N GLU A 181 -9.05 -3.81 -14.12
CA GLU A 181 -10.15 -4.14 -15.02
C GLU A 181 -11.50 -3.80 -14.38
N ASP A 182 -12.49 -3.46 -15.23
CA ASP A 182 -13.83 -3.13 -14.76
C ASP A 182 -14.56 -4.39 -14.27
N ILE A 183 -15.30 -4.23 -13.20
CA ILE A 183 -16.19 -5.27 -12.68
C ILE A 183 -17.62 -4.74 -12.63
N ALA A 184 -18.59 -5.64 -12.50
CA ALA A 184 -19.97 -5.22 -12.26
C ALA A 184 -20.03 -4.27 -11.05
N PRO A 185 -20.82 -3.18 -11.12
CA PRO A 185 -20.94 -2.22 -10.02
C PRO A 185 -21.27 -2.93 -8.72
N ILE A 186 -20.67 -2.47 -7.63
CA ILE A 186 -21.03 -2.90 -6.29
C ILE A 186 -22.51 -2.51 -6.12
N GLN A 187 -23.41 -3.47 -6.29
CA GLN A 187 -24.79 -3.27 -5.87
C GLN A 187 -24.72 -2.99 -4.37
N ASN A 188 -25.40 -1.93 -3.94
CA ASN A 188 -25.42 -1.52 -2.53
C ASN A 188 -25.90 -2.69 -1.68
N LEU A 189 -24.99 -3.54 -1.23
CA LEU A 189 -25.26 -4.72 -0.41
C LEU A 189 -25.96 -4.37 0.90
N ALA A 190 -25.89 -3.10 1.32
CA ALA A 190 -26.66 -2.58 2.45
C ALA A 190 -28.18 -2.53 2.20
N LYS A 191 -28.63 -2.36 0.93
CA LYS A 191 -30.07 -2.36 0.62
C LYS A 191 -30.64 -3.76 0.43
N ASP A 192 -29.85 -4.67 -0.13
CA ASP A 192 -30.32 -6.05 -0.36
C ASP A 192 -30.39 -6.86 0.93
N GLN A 193 -29.59 -6.51 1.96
CA GLN A 193 -29.70 -7.15 3.29
C GLN A 193 -30.91 -6.67 4.09
N GLU A 194 -31.32 -5.42 3.93
CA GLU A 194 -32.57 -4.92 4.53
C GLU A 194 -33.81 -5.53 3.88
N GLU A 195 -33.84 -5.78 2.57
CA GLU A 195 -34.96 -6.44 1.90
C GLU A 195 -35.06 -7.94 2.22
N GLN A 196 -33.93 -8.62 2.44
CA GLN A 196 -33.94 -10.05 2.83
C GLN A 196 -34.27 -10.28 4.32
N ALA A 197 -34.09 -9.28 5.18
CA ALA A 197 -34.44 -9.35 6.60
C ALA A 197 -35.90 -9.04 6.87
N VAL A 198 -36.66 -8.58 5.87
CA VAL A 198 -38.08 -8.20 5.99
C VAL A 198 -39.04 -9.26 5.35
N ASN A 199 -38.48 -10.28 4.69
CA ASN A 199 -39.23 -11.43 4.18
C ASN A 199 -38.91 -12.71 4.99
#